data_03a317fdb42316bf2040cc407e3d3d14
#
_entry.id   03a317fdb42316bf2040cc407e3d3d14
#
_cell.length_a   1.000
_cell.length_b   1.000
_cell.length_c   1.000
_cell.angle_alpha   90.00
_cell.angle_beta   90.00
_cell.angle_gamma   90.00
#
_symmetry.space_group_name_H-M   'P 1'
#
loop_
_entity.id
_entity.type
_entity.pdbx_description
1 polymer ?
#
loop_
_entity_poly.entity_id
_entity_poly.type
_entity_poly.pdbx_seq_one_letter_code
_entity_poly.pdbx_strand_id
1 'polypeptide(L)'
;MTDAPASTAATIRGDVIFDAEGRNTGGFRNEVTVRRPNGLPGEVYDLPTDEGPGHGGNSSAPYPLAYFTSALTACVMVQLRAFARRLKIDVQDLSVNTRCHWERVQQGSAPYVSAPVAFTMDIDLGAEVPEADQRRLLAAAEKGCFIEAALKPGVVRHRLKIKDQWIEVRSAP
;
A
#
# COMPACT_ATOMS: atom_id res chain seq x y z
N MET A 1 -25.16 -30.52 30.95
CA MET A 1 -24.70 -29.65 29.84
C MET A 1 -23.48 -28.90 30.37
N THR A 2 -22.30 -29.38 30.04
CA THR A 2 -21.03 -28.79 30.48
C THR A 2 -20.60 -27.78 29.41
N ASP A 3 -20.65 -26.52 29.76
CA ASP A 3 -20.07 -25.43 28.93
C ASP A 3 -18.56 -25.68 28.75
N ALA A 4 -18.15 -25.94 27.52
CA ALA A 4 -16.74 -25.96 27.17
C ALA A 4 -16.20 -24.51 27.26
N PRO A 5 -15.06 -24.27 27.95
CA PRO A 5 -14.51 -22.92 28.04
C PRO A 5 -14.13 -22.41 26.65
N ALA A 6 -14.56 -21.19 26.33
CA ALA A 6 -14.17 -20.50 25.12
C ALA A 6 -12.64 -20.42 25.07
N SER A 7 -12.05 -21.03 24.04
CA SER A 7 -10.62 -20.94 23.78
C SER A 7 -10.26 -19.48 23.51
N THR A 8 -9.64 -18.83 24.48
CA THR A 8 -9.03 -17.50 24.29
C THR A 8 -7.81 -17.67 23.38
N ALA A 9 -8.00 -17.40 22.09
CA ALA A 9 -6.90 -17.39 21.13
C ALA A 9 -5.81 -16.43 21.63
N ALA A 10 -4.56 -16.90 21.69
CA ALA A 10 -3.43 -16.09 22.14
C ALA A 10 -3.21 -14.92 21.19
N THR A 11 -3.06 -13.71 21.76
CA THR A 11 -2.68 -12.52 21.00
C THR A 11 -1.20 -12.58 20.69
N ILE A 12 -0.85 -12.58 19.39
CA ILE A 12 0.53 -12.50 18.90
C ILE A 12 0.82 -11.04 18.55
N ARG A 13 1.89 -10.49 19.12
CA ARG A 13 2.39 -9.14 18.82
C ARG A 13 3.76 -9.27 18.18
N GLY A 14 4.07 -8.35 17.25
CA GLY A 14 5.38 -8.28 16.61
C GLY A 14 5.61 -6.90 16.03
N ASP A 15 6.87 -6.45 16.07
CA ASP A 15 7.26 -5.17 15.52
C ASP A 15 7.80 -5.34 14.09
N VAL A 16 7.51 -4.36 13.23
CA VAL A 16 8.05 -4.24 11.88
C VAL A 16 8.74 -2.89 11.81
N ILE A 17 10.08 -2.91 11.67
CA ILE A 17 10.92 -1.72 11.74
C ILE A 17 11.71 -1.60 10.44
N PHE A 18 11.68 -0.42 9.84
CA PHE A 18 12.51 -0.03 8.72
C PHE A 18 13.19 1.30 9.02
N ASP A 19 14.50 1.37 8.81
CA ASP A 19 15.30 2.57 8.90
C ASP A 19 15.74 3.00 7.52
N ALA A 20 15.79 4.30 7.27
CA ALA A 20 16.27 4.87 6.03
C ALA A 20 17.33 5.94 6.29
N GLU A 21 18.40 5.89 5.50
CA GLU A 21 19.43 6.93 5.42
C GLU A 21 19.38 7.55 4.02
N GLY A 22 19.28 8.88 3.94
CA GLY A 22 19.25 9.61 2.69
C GLY A 22 20.36 10.63 2.57
N ARG A 23 20.97 10.74 1.39
CA ARG A 23 21.96 11.76 1.05
C ARG A 23 21.67 12.35 -0.32
N ASN A 24 21.56 13.69 -0.39
CA ASN A 24 21.48 14.38 -1.67
C ASN A 24 22.88 14.42 -2.34
N THR A 25 22.96 14.08 -3.61
CA THR A 25 24.20 14.02 -4.38
C THR A 25 24.34 15.13 -5.42
N GLY A 26 23.39 16.06 -5.44
CA GLY A 26 23.35 17.23 -6.31
C GLY A 26 22.01 17.37 -7.02
N GLY A 27 21.55 18.59 -7.21
CA GLY A 27 20.23 18.86 -7.78
C GLY A 27 19.12 18.17 -6.99
N PHE A 28 18.31 17.36 -7.67
CA PHE A 28 17.20 16.58 -7.08
C PHE A 28 17.54 15.11 -6.90
N ARG A 29 18.78 14.69 -7.21
CA ARG A 29 19.22 13.31 -7.02
C ARG A 29 19.50 13.00 -5.57
N ASN A 30 18.84 11.98 -5.03
CA ASN A 30 19.07 11.44 -3.70
C ASN A 30 19.43 9.97 -3.77
N GLU A 31 20.41 9.58 -2.96
CA GLU A 31 20.72 8.18 -2.67
C GLU A 31 20.08 7.83 -1.33
N VAL A 32 19.21 6.85 -1.33
CA VAL A 32 18.49 6.39 -0.13
C VAL A 32 18.75 4.92 0.06
N THR A 33 19.24 4.54 1.24
CA THR A 33 19.43 3.16 1.64
C THR A 33 18.45 2.82 2.75
N VAL A 34 17.65 1.77 2.57
CA VAL A 34 16.67 1.28 3.54
C VAL A 34 17.15 -0.04 4.12
N ARG A 35 17.04 -0.20 5.43
CA ARG A 35 17.40 -1.42 6.17
C ARG A 35 16.23 -1.88 7.02
N ARG A 36 16.16 -3.19 7.24
CA ARG A 36 15.22 -3.80 8.18
C ARG A 36 15.98 -4.39 9.38
N PRO A 37 16.15 -3.63 10.49
CA PRO A 37 17.00 -4.04 11.62
C PRO A 37 16.57 -5.34 12.30
N ASN A 38 15.26 -5.60 12.33
CA ASN A 38 14.67 -6.81 12.92
C ASN A 38 14.26 -7.87 11.88
N GLY A 39 14.78 -7.75 10.65
CA GLY A 39 14.59 -8.69 9.56
C GLY A 39 15.67 -9.75 9.45
N LEU A 40 15.74 -10.38 8.27
CA LEU A 40 16.82 -11.31 7.96
C LEU A 40 18.14 -10.55 7.70
N PRO A 41 19.30 -11.17 7.99
CA PRO A 41 20.59 -10.57 7.63
C PRO A 41 20.65 -10.21 6.13
N GLY A 42 21.12 -9.00 5.82
CA GLY A 42 21.28 -8.53 4.43
C GLY A 42 20.03 -7.90 3.81
N GLU A 43 18.93 -7.70 4.54
CA GLU A 43 17.80 -6.91 4.05
C GLU A 43 18.16 -5.41 3.99
N VAL A 44 18.92 -5.05 2.94
CA VAL A 44 19.37 -3.69 2.64
C VAL A 44 18.98 -3.38 1.19
N TYR A 45 18.36 -2.24 0.97
CA TYR A 45 17.83 -1.84 -0.33
C TYR A 45 18.31 -0.43 -0.68
N ASP A 46 18.91 -0.26 -1.84
CA ASP A 46 19.26 1.05 -2.39
C ASP A 46 18.12 1.53 -3.29
N LEU A 47 17.51 2.62 -2.89
CA LEU A 47 16.31 3.20 -3.51
C LEU A 47 16.60 4.66 -3.90
N PRO A 48 17.41 4.89 -4.93
CA PRO A 48 17.72 6.24 -5.37
C PRO A 48 16.49 6.94 -5.93
N THR A 49 16.41 8.27 -5.74
CA THR A 49 15.34 9.08 -6.33
C THR A 49 15.89 10.26 -7.12
N ASP A 50 15.13 10.69 -8.12
CA ASP A 50 15.39 11.92 -8.86
C ASP A 50 14.07 12.52 -9.33
N GLU A 51 14.11 13.77 -9.78
CA GLU A 51 13.00 14.46 -10.41
C GLU A 51 13.23 14.58 -11.94
N GLY A 52 12.15 14.86 -12.66
CA GLY A 52 12.23 15.10 -14.10
C GLY A 52 12.77 16.50 -14.44
N PRO A 53 13.16 16.73 -15.71
CA PRO A 53 13.69 18.00 -16.18
C PRO A 53 12.76 19.19 -15.92
N GLY A 54 11.45 18.98 -15.94
CA GLY A 54 10.46 20.03 -15.60
C GLY A 54 10.53 20.54 -14.17
N HIS A 55 11.18 19.81 -13.27
CA HIS A 55 11.45 20.20 -11.88
C HIS A 55 12.95 20.42 -11.61
N GLY A 56 13.80 20.38 -12.64
CA GLY A 56 15.25 20.60 -12.52
C GLY A 56 16.05 19.33 -12.20
N GLY A 57 15.46 18.17 -12.26
CA GLY A 57 16.15 16.86 -12.18
C GLY A 57 16.57 16.34 -13.55
N ASN A 58 17.13 15.14 -13.59
CA ASN A 58 17.67 14.51 -14.80
C ASN A 58 16.93 13.18 -15.15
N SER A 59 15.88 12.82 -14.45
CA SER A 59 15.21 11.52 -14.59
C SER A 59 16.16 10.32 -14.46
N SER A 60 17.19 10.45 -13.63
CA SER A 60 18.23 9.41 -13.45
C SER A 60 17.81 8.30 -12.48
N ALA A 61 16.67 8.44 -11.84
CA ALA A 61 16.04 7.45 -10.96
C ALA A 61 14.53 7.70 -10.88
N PRO A 62 13.75 6.75 -10.31
CA PRO A 62 12.33 6.95 -10.09
C PRO A 62 12.02 8.15 -9.20
N TYR A 63 10.85 8.77 -9.42
CA TYR A 63 10.32 9.80 -8.52
C TYR A 63 10.00 9.23 -7.14
N PRO A 64 10.14 10.00 -6.05
CA PRO A 64 9.71 9.57 -4.71
C PRO A 64 8.24 9.10 -4.67
N LEU A 65 7.34 9.79 -5.40
CA LEU A 65 5.94 9.40 -5.51
C LEU A 65 5.71 8.10 -6.29
N ALA A 66 6.63 7.70 -7.17
CA ALA A 66 6.58 6.40 -7.83
C ALA A 66 6.82 5.27 -6.83
N TYR A 67 7.81 5.43 -5.93
CA TYR A 67 8.03 4.47 -4.83
C TYR A 67 6.84 4.39 -3.89
N PHE A 68 6.26 5.53 -3.51
CA PHE A 68 5.07 5.56 -2.66
C PHE A 68 3.92 4.78 -3.30
N THR A 69 3.59 5.08 -4.57
CA THR A 69 2.48 4.43 -5.28
C THR A 69 2.72 2.93 -5.44
N SER A 70 3.95 2.54 -5.80
CA SER A 70 4.35 1.14 -5.90
C SER A 70 4.25 0.42 -4.55
N ALA A 71 4.75 1.03 -3.47
CA ALA A 71 4.74 0.45 -2.14
C ALA A 71 3.31 0.26 -1.61
N LEU A 72 2.42 1.24 -1.82
CA LEU A 72 1.01 1.13 -1.45
C LEU A 72 0.33 -0.03 -2.19
N THR A 73 0.53 -0.11 -3.51
CA THR A 73 0.00 -1.20 -4.34
C THR A 73 0.50 -2.56 -3.87
N ALA A 74 1.83 -2.70 -3.74
CA ALA A 74 2.45 -3.97 -3.36
C ALA A 74 2.06 -4.40 -1.94
N CYS A 75 1.93 -3.47 -0.99
CA CYS A 75 1.54 -3.78 0.38
C CYS A 75 0.14 -4.42 0.42
N VAL A 76 -0.83 -3.84 -0.29
CA VAL A 76 -2.19 -4.42 -0.38
C VAL A 76 -2.15 -5.80 -1.05
N MET A 77 -1.40 -5.97 -2.16
CA MET A 77 -1.25 -7.27 -2.83
C MET A 77 -0.67 -8.34 -1.90
N VAL A 78 0.34 -8.00 -1.11
CA VAL A 78 0.93 -8.92 -0.12
C VAL A 78 -0.10 -9.31 0.93
N GLN A 79 -0.88 -8.37 1.46
CA GLN A 79 -1.92 -8.69 2.45
C GLN A 79 -3.04 -9.54 1.85
N LEU A 80 -3.48 -9.25 0.64
CA LEU A 80 -4.46 -10.08 -0.06
C LEU A 80 -3.97 -11.51 -0.20
N ARG A 81 -2.74 -11.75 -0.64
CA ARG A 81 -2.15 -13.11 -0.74
C ARG A 81 -1.98 -13.78 0.62
N ALA A 82 -1.47 -13.07 1.63
CA ALA A 82 -1.25 -13.61 2.96
C ALA A 82 -2.57 -14.03 3.64
N PHE A 83 -3.60 -13.19 3.52
CA PHE A 83 -4.88 -13.46 4.16
C PHE A 83 -5.76 -14.41 3.35
N ALA A 84 -5.64 -14.47 2.03
CA ALA A 84 -6.26 -15.52 1.23
C ALA A 84 -5.86 -16.90 1.76
N ARG A 85 -4.56 -17.12 2.00
CA ARG A 85 -4.06 -18.38 2.61
C ARG A 85 -4.66 -18.64 4.00
N ARG A 86 -4.71 -17.62 4.87
CA ARG A 86 -5.24 -17.76 6.24
C ARG A 86 -6.75 -18.03 6.26
N LEU A 87 -7.49 -17.39 5.35
CA LEU A 87 -8.94 -17.52 5.22
C LEU A 87 -9.36 -18.72 4.36
N LYS A 88 -8.38 -19.45 3.78
CA LYS A 88 -8.58 -20.58 2.86
C LYS A 88 -9.42 -20.18 1.64
N ILE A 89 -9.17 -18.99 1.12
CA ILE A 89 -9.78 -18.50 -0.12
C ILE A 89 -8.77 -18.76 -1.24
N ASP A 90 -9.20 -19.47 -2.28
CA ASP A 90 -8.36 -19.77 -3.43
C ASP A 90 -8.40 -18.58 -4.40
N VAL A 91 -7.29 -17.83 -4.49
CA VAL A 91 -7.11 -16.72 -5.41
C VAL A 91 -6.02 -17.08 -6.39
N GLN A 92 -6.37 -17.47 -7.59
CA GLN A 92 -5.42 -17.82 -8.65
C GLN A 92 -4.83 -16.55 -9.27
N ASP A 93 -5.69 -15.66 -9.76
CA ASP A 93 -5.31 -14.40 -10.36
C ASP A 93 -5.52 -13.24 -9.37
N LEU A 94 -4.52 -12.36 -9.30
CA LEU A 94 -4.59 -11.15 -8.50
C LEU A 94 -3.97 -10.01 -9.27
N SER A 95 -4.75 -9.00 -9.54
CA SER A 95 -4.24 -7.73 -10.05
C SER A 95 -4.76 -6.55 -9.24
N VAL A 96 -3.92 -5.53 -9.10
CA VAL A 96 -4.27 -4.27 -8.41
C VAL A 96 -3.75 -3.11 -9.25
N ASN A 97 -4.66 -2.23 -9.66
CA ASN A 97 -4.33 -0.99 -10.34
C ASN A 97 -4.56 0.18 -9.38
N THR A 98 -3.52 0.93 -9.09
CA THR A 98 -3.59 2.04 -8.15
C THR A 98 -3.39 3.37 -8.88
N ARG A 99 -4.25 4.34 -8.57
CA ARG A 99 -4.06 5.74 -8.93
C ARG A 99 -3.97 6.56 -7.66
N CYS A 100 -2.83 7.21 -7.44
CA CYS A 100 -2.65 8.20 -6.40
C CYS A 100 -2.78 9.59 -7.03
N HIS A 101 -3.73 10.38 -6.57
CA HIS A 101 -3.98 11.75 -7.05
C HIS A 101 -3.70 12.74 -5.92
N TRP A 102 -2.74 13.63 -6.17
CA TRP A 102 -2.45 14.78 -5.32
C TRP A 102 -2.76 16.07 -6.07
N GLU A 103 -3.14 17.07 -5.33
CA GLU A 103 -3.23 18.44 -5.77
C GLU A 103 -2.05 19.23 -5.19
N ARG A 104 -1.53 20.17 -5.97
CA ARG A 104 -0.63 21.19 -5.47
C ARG A 104 -1.21 22.56 -5.78
N VAL A 105 -1.15 23.46 -4.81
CA VAL A 105 -1.62 24.84 -4.95
C VAL A 105 -0.46 25.78 -4.65
N GLN A 106 -0.18 26.71 -5.56
CA GLN A 106 0.85 27.70 -5.42
C GLN A 106 0.26 29.10 -5.63
N GLN A 107 0.61 30.02 -4.75
CA GLN A 107 0.22 31.42 -4.85
C GLN A 107 1.44 32.28 -5.19
N GLY A 108 1.47 32.89 -6.39
CA GLY A 108 2.59 33.67 -6.86
C GLY A 108 3.91 32.91 -6.83
N SER A 109 4.94 33.47 -6.22
CA SER A 109 6.28 32.90 -6.05
C SER A 109 6.45 32.11 -4.74
N ALA A 110 5.40 31.99 -3.92
CA ALA A 110 5.49 31.23 -2.66
C ALA A 110 5.69 29.72 -2.93
N PRO A 111 6.28 28.98 -1.99
CA PRO A 111 6.30 27.53 -2.06
C PRO A 111 4.88 26.96 -2.16
N TYR A 112 4.70 25.94 -2.99
CA TYR A 112 3.39 25.26 -3.11
C TYR A 112 3.06 24.46 -1.87
N VAL A 113 1.75 24.26 -1.66
CA VAL A 113 1.19 23.32 -0.68
C VAL A 113 0.59 22.17 -1.45
N SER A 114 0.79 20.94 -0.98
CA SER A 114 0.23 19.74 -1.58
C SER A 114 -0.71 19.01 -0.63
N ALA A 115 -1.74 18.39 -1.19
CA ALA A 115 -2.68 17.54 -0.44
C ALA A 115 -3.10 16.33 -1.28
N PRO A 116 -3.37 15.17 -0.66
CA PRO A 116 -4.00 14.06 -1.35
C PRO A 116 -5.46 14.42 -1.66
N VAL A 117 -5.87 14.18 -2.90
CA VAL A 117 -7.26 14.32 -3.34
C VAL A 117 -8.01 13.01 -3.17
N ALA A 118 -7.49 11.94 -3.76
CA ALA A 118 -8.00 10.58 -3.62
C ALA A 118 -6.98 9.58 -4.12
N PHE A 119 -6.90 8.42 -3.48
CA PHE A 119 -6.18 7.27 -3.99
C PHE A 119 -7.21 6.19 -4.29
N THR A 120 -7.19 5.64 -5.50
CA THR A 120 -8.13 4.60 -5.91
C THR A 120 -7.39 3.32 -6.23
N MET A 121 -7.91 2.20 -5.75
CA MET A 121 -7.40 0.86 -6.03
C MET A 121 -8.47 0.01 -6.67
N ASP A 122 -8.20 -0.47 -7.88
CA ASP A 122 -9.02 -1.41 -8.62
C ASP A 122 -8.43 -2.80 -8.45
N ILE A 123 -9.16 -3.69 -7.77
CA ILE A 123 -8.70 -5.00 -7.34
C ILE A 123 -9.50 -6.07 -8.06
N ASP A 124 -8.81 -6.93 -8.82
CA ASP A 124 -9.36 -8.11 -9.46
C ASP A 124 -8.78 -9.36 -8.76
N LEU A 125 -9.64 -10.17 -8.19
CA LEU A 125 -9.29 -11.42 -7.49
C LEU A 125 -9.59 -12.67 -8.32
N GLY A 126 -10.00 -12.49 -9.58
CA GLY A 126 -10.46 -13.55 -10.45
C GLY A 126 -11.96 -13.85 -10.31
N ALA A 127 -12.56 -14.27 -11.40
CA ALA A 127 -14.02 -14.52 -11.50
C ALA A 127 -14.49 -15.69 -10.64
N GLU A 128 -13.60 -16.62 -10.33
CA GLU A 128 -13.91 -17.85 -9.57
C GLU A 128 -14.06 -17.59 -8.06
N VAL A 129 -13.58 -16.45 -7.54
CA VAL A 129 -13.70 -16.12 -6.12
C VAL A 129 -15.09 -15.57 -5.83
N PRO A 130 -15.89 -16.21 -4.94
CA PRO A 130 -17.21 -15.74 -4.58
C PRO A 130 -17.19 -14.30 -4.03
N GLU A 131 -18.19 -13.49 -4.37
CA GLU A 131 -18.24 -12.07 -3.95
C GLU A 131 -18.10 -11.88 -2.43
N ALA A 132 -18.76 -12.75 -1.63
CA ALA A 132 -18.68 -12.68 -0.18
C ALA A 132 -17.22 -12.87 0.31
N ASP A 133 -16.48 -13.77 -0.32
CA ASP A 133 -15.08 -14.02 0.01
C ASP A 133 -14.18 -12.89 -0.49
N GLN A 134 -14.45 -12.31 -1.66
CA GLN A 134 -13.73 -11.12 -2.14
C GLN A 134 -13.85 -9.96 -1.15
N ARG A 135 -15.06 -9.67 -0.68
CA ARG A 135 -15.33 -8.59 0.31
C ARG A 135 -14.66 -8.89 1.65
N ARG A 136 -14.75 -10.12 2.14
CA ARG A 136 -14.12 -10.56 3.38
C ARG A 136 -12.61 -10.44 3.32
N LEU A 137 -12.02 -10.84 2.21
CA LEU A 137 -10.58 -10.79 1.99
C LEU A 137 -10.08 -9.34 1.91
N LEU A 138 -10.78 -8.48 1.16
CA LEU A 138 -10.43 -7.07 1.07
C LEU A 138 -10.48 -6.40 2.46
N ALA A 139 -11.57 -6.59 3.21
CA ALA A 139 -11.70 -6.01 4.55
C ALA A 139 -10.58 -6.47 5.52
N ALA A 140 -10.09 -7.70 5.36
CA ALA A 140 -8.93 -8.16 6.12
C ALA A 140 -7.63 -7.50 5.63
N ALA A 141 -7.44 -7.35 4.32
CA ALA A 141 -6.25 -6.77 3.73
C ALA A 141 -6.09 -5.28 4.08
N GLU A 142 -7.17 -4.51 4.05
CA GLU A 142 -7.21 -3.10 4.49
C GLU A 142 -6.71 -2.95 5.94
N LYS A 143 -7.26 -3.75 6.85
CA LYS A 143 -6.85 -3.75 8.27
C LYS A 143 -5.41 -4.17 8.50
N GLY A 144 -4.86 -4.97 7.60
CA GLY A 144 -3.49 -5.49 7.71
C GLY A 144 -2.45 -4.70 6.92
N CYS A 145 -2.85 -3.75 6.09
CA CYS A 145 -1.92 -2.98 5.27
C CYS A 145 -1.23 -1.90 6.09
N PHE A 146 0.06 -2.06 6.37
CA PHE A 146 0.85 -1.11 7.16
C PHE A 146 0.91 0.28 6.52
N ILE A 147 1.01 0.35 5.18
CA ILE A 147 1.10 1.63 4.48
C ILE A 147 -0.25 2.34 4.51
N GLU A 148 -1.34 1.62 4.26
CA GLU A 148 -2.67 2.22 4.29
C GLU A 148 -3.05 2.69 5.70
N ALA A 149 -2.69 1.92 6.73
CA ALA A 149 -2.89 2.28 8.13
C ALA A 149 -2.16 3.58 8.55
N ALA A 150 -1.11 3.97 7.81
CA ALA A 150 -0.37 5.23 8.04
C ALA A 150 -0.99 6.43 7.32
N LEU A 151 -2.00 6.22 6.47
CA LEU A 151 -2.65 7.28 5.71
C LEU A 151 -3.87 7.85 6.45
N LYS A 152 -4.35 9.02 6.00
CA LYS A 152 -5.61 9.57 6.50
C LYS A 152 -6.76 8.62 6.19
N PRO A 153 -7.63 8.33 7.15
CA PRO A 153 -8.80 7.49 6.91
C PRO A 153 -9.64 8.00 5.72
N GLY A 154 -10.05 7.08 4.85
CA GLY A 154 -10.89 7.38 3.70
C GLY A 154 -10.20 8.04 2.50
N VAL A 155 -8.87 8.25 2.55
CA VAL A 155 -8.12 8.74 1.38
C VAL A 155 -7.98 7.66 0.30
N VAL A 156 -7.91 6.39 0.71
CA VAL A 156 -7.90 5.24 -0.20
C VAL A 156 -9.32 4.74 -0.40
N ARG A 157 -9.70 4.53 -1.67
CA ARG A 157 -10.99 3.98 -2.08
C ARG A 157 -10.74 2.71 -2.87
N HIS A 158 -11.41 1.64 -2.50
CA HIS A 158 -11.26 0.34 -3.13
C HIS A 158 -12.46 0.02 -4.02
N ARG A 159 -12.18 -0.54 -5.19
CA ARG A 159 -13.19 -1.14 -6.06
C ARG A 159 -12.81 -2.60 -6.33
N LEU A 160 -13.75 -3.50 -6.13
CA LEU A 160 -13.63 -4.90 -6.53
C LEU A 160 -14.25 -5.12 -7.91
N LYS A 161 -13.62 -5.96 -8.71
CA LYS A 161 -14.20 -6.43 -9.95
C LYS A 161 -15.13 -7.61 -9.65
N ILE A 162 -16.43 -7.37 -9.70
CA ILE A 162 -17.47 -8.37 -9.45
C ILE A 162 -18.31 -8.49 -10.71
N LYS A 163 -18.38 -9.68 -11.30
CA LYS A 163 -19.14 -9.96 -12.54
C LYS A 163 -18.84 -8.92 -13.65
N ASP A 164 -17.56 -8.69 -13.90
CA ASP A 164 -17.05 -7.72 -14.88
C ASP A 164 -17.40 -6.25 -14.63
N GLN A 165 -17.87 -5.91 -13.45
CA GLN A 165 -18.14 -4.53 -13.03
C GLN A 165 -17.25 -4.12 -11.86
N TRP A 166 -16.79 -2.87 -11.88
CA TRP A 166 -16.04 -2.26 -10.77
C TRP A 166 -17.01 -1.71 -9.73
N ILE A 167 -17.04 -2.33 -8.56
CA ILE A 167 -17.94 -1.96 -7.46
C ILE A 167 -17.12 -1.34 -6.33
N GLU A 168 -17.44 -0.09 -5.98
CA GLU A 168 -16.82 0.55 -4.82
C GLU A 168 -17.22 -0.18 -3.53
N VAL A 169 -16.20 -0.53 -2.75
CA VAL A 169 -16.38 -1.17 -1.45
C VAL A 169 -15.99 -0.15 -0.39
N ARG A 170 -16.94 0.18 0.47
CA ARG A 170 -16.65 1.01 1.64
C ARG A 170 -16.26 0.10 2.79
N SER A 171 -15.10 0.38 3.39
CA SER A 171 -14.73 -0.25 4.65
C SER A 171 -15.80 0.08 5.69
N ALA A 172 -16.25 -0.93 6.41
CA ALA A 172 -17.06 -0.67 7.59
C ALA A 172 -16.22 0.12 8.61
N PRO A 173 -16.79 1.13 9.30
CA PRO A 173 -16.09 1.93 10.29
C PRO A 173 -15.55 1.10 11.45
#